data_36dc46073f5645f18a88ca236c948194
#
_entry.id   36dc46073f5645f18a88ca236c948194
#
_cell.length_a   1.000
_cell.length_b   1.000
_cell.length_c   1.000
_cell.angle_alpha   90.00
_cell.angle_beta   90.00
_cell.angle_gamma   90.00
#
_symmetry.space_group_name_H-M   'P 1'
#
loop_
_entity.id
_entity.type
_entity.pdbx_description
1 polymer ?
#
loop_
_entity_poly.entity_id
_entity_poly.type
_entity_poly.pdbx_seq_one_letter_code
_entity_poly.pdbx_strand_id
1 'polypeptide(L)'
;MTVLLTGATGLVGTRLLPRLVAHGVRCRTLVRGDNPLPDGVDPVRGDLLEAGALAAAVTGVSAIIHLAATFRTTDTDLIWKNNLEGSRNLIAATQANAPRARFIMASTAWIYADDAEHPGREDDPAAPTLDYPASKLAAENELRSSGLNWSILRFPFVYGDKDGHLESLTQLAPGRFHPAQRLSMVHHRDIAAAAILALDGTFDGRIVNIADEAPTSVYELVELVGGSMEPSSKPLTNPWHIQMDCSLARRLGFQPEVRTVHQAAQQDLL
;
A
#
# COMPACT_ATOMS: atom_id res chain seq x y z
N MET A 1 1.60 -21.94 -7.60
CA MET A 1 2.06 -20.55 -7.81
C MET A 1 3.02 -20.16 -6.69
N THR A 2 4.20 -19.61 -7.02
CA THR A 2 5.15 -19.07 -6.02
C THR A 2 5.16 -17.54 -6.18
N VAL A 3 4.97 -16.82 -5.08
CA VAL A 3 4.89 -15.36 -5.04
C VAL A 3 6.07 -14.80 -4.26
N LEU A 4 6.82 -13.86 -4.83
CA LEU A 4 7.80 -13.08 -4.09
C LEU A 4 7.09 -11.90 -3.42
N LEU A 5 7.25 -11.78 -2.10
CA LEU A 5 6.81 -10.63 -1.33
C LEU A 5 8.02 -9.82 -0.87
N THR A 6 8.14 -8.57 -1.27
CA THR A 6 9.10 -7.62 -0.69
C THR A 6 8.41 -6.77 0.36
N GLY A 7 9.14 -6.33 1.38
CA GLY A 7 8.54 -5.59 2.51
C GLY A 7 7.74 -6.48 3.47
N ALA A 8 8.00 -7.79 3.49
CA ALA A 8 7.32 -8.77 4.33
C ALA A 8 7.37 -8.47 5.84
N THR A 9 8.38 -7.75 6.30
CA THR A 9 8.59 -7.38 7.71
C THR A 9 8.05 -5.98 8.05
N GLY A 10 7.45 -5.29 7.09
CA GLY A 10 6.81 -3.97 7.29
C GLY A 10 5.38 -4.07 7.80
N LEU A 11 4.75 -2.90 8.02
CA LEU A 11 3.40 -2.77 8.57
C LEU A 11 2.36 -3.65 7.84
N VAL A 12 2.32 -3.55 6.52
CA VAL A 12 1.39 -4.33 5.68
C VAL A 12 1.89 -5.77 5.53
N GLY A 13 3.19 -5.96 5.29
CA GLY A 13 3.75 -7.26 4.96
C GLY A 13 3.59 -8.30 6.05
N THR A 14 3.78 -7.92 7.33
CA THR A 14 3.60 -8.82 8.49
C THR A 14 2.18 -9.33 8.65
N ARG A 15 1.20 -8.62 8.09
CA ARG A 15 -0.22 -8.97 8.13
C ARG A 15 -0.72 -9.63 6.84
N LEU A 16 -0.15 -9.25 5.70
CA LEU A 16 -0.48 -9.85 4.42
C LEU A 16 0.12 -11.26 4.28
N LEU A 17 1.38 -11.45 4.66
CA LEU A 17 2.10 -12.71 4.45
C LEU A 17 1.39 -13.92 5.06
N PRO A 18 0.96 -13.91 6.34
CA PRO A 18 0.20 -15.03 6.92
C PRO A 18 -1.10 -15.33 6.19
N ARG A 19 -1.79 -14.30 5.69
CA ARG A 19 -3.05 -14.43 4.94
C ARG A 19 -2.83 -15.08 3.57
N LEU A 20 -1.76 -14.72 2.87
CA LEU A 20 -1.38 -15.38 1.62
C LEU A 20 -1.05 -16.85 1.84
N VAL A 21 -0.30 -17.18 2.89
CA VAL A 21 0.02 -18.57 3.27
C VAL A 21 -1.26 -19.34 3.60
N ALA A 22 -2.15 -18.77 4.41
CA ALA A 22 -3.44 -19.37 4.76
C ALA A 22 -4.35 -19.58 3.53
N HIS A 23 -4.21 -18.73 2.51
CA HIS A 23 -4.91 -18.89 1.22
C HIS A 23 -4.24 -19.93 0.29
N GLY A 24 -3.21 -20.61 0.74
CA GLY A 24 -2.50 -21.66 -0.03
C GLY A 24 -1.48 -21.11 -1.02
N VAL A 25 -1.09 -19.84 -0.93
CA VAL A 25 -0.05 -19.24 -1.76
C VAL A 25 1.33 -19.64 -1.22
N ARG A 26 2.19 -20.23 -2.05
CA ARG A 26 3.60 -20.45 -1.68
C ARG A 26 4.31 -19.09 -1.74
N CYS A 27 4.82 -18.66 -0.59
CA CYS A 27 5.47 -17.35 -0.47
C CYS A 27 6.98 -17.49 -0.38
N ARG A 28 7.68 -16.64 -1.13
CA ARG A 28 9.08 -16.31 -0.97
C ARG A 28 9.19 -14.87 -0.50
N THR A 29 10.16 -14.52 0.33
CA THR A 29 10.33 -13.15 0.82
C THR A 29 11.77 -12.68 0.63
N LEU A 30 11.94 -11.42 0.21
CA LEU A 30 13.23 -10.74 0.26
C LEU A 30 13.36 -10.04 1.62
N VAL A 31 14.37 -10.44 2.41
CA VAL A 31 14.57 -9.94 3.78
C VAL A 31 16.02 -9.52 4.02
N ARG A 32 16.21 -8.44 4.77
CA ARG A 32 17.55 -7.92 5.12
C ARG A 32 18.14 -8.57 6.37
N GLY A 33 17.33 -9.14 7.22
CA GLY A 33 17.72 -9.70 8.51
C GLY A 33 16.98 -10.99 8.84
N ASP A 34 17.18 -11.49 10.07
CA ASP A 34 16.64 -12.75 10.59
C ASP A 34 15.30 -12.57 11.31
N ASN A 35 14.42 -11.69 10.81
CA ASN A 35 13.09 -11.55 11.39
C ASN A 35 12.31 -12.86 11.25
N PRO A 36 11.55 -13.27 12.29
CA PRO A 36 10.72 -14.46 12.22
C PRO A 36 9.69 -14.33 11.07
N LEU A 37 9.54 -15.41 10.32
CA LEU A 37 8.59 -15.54 9.23
C LEU A 37 7.62 -16.69 9.55
N PRO A 38 6.40 -16.69 9.01
CA PRO A 38 5.49 -17.84 9.11
C PRO A 38 6.14 -19.13 8.55
N ASP A 39 5.71 -20.27 9.08
CA ASP A 39 6.16 -21.57 8.60
C ASP A 39 5.86 -21.75 7.09
N GLY A 40 6.78 -22.36 6.38
CA GLY A 40 6.63 -22.65 4.93
C GLY A 40 6.95 -21.47 4.01
N VAL A 41 7.37 -20.33 4.54
CA VAL A 41 7.87 -19.20 3.75
C VAL A 41 9.35 -19.39 3.43
N ASP A 42 9.72 -19.17 2.16
CA ASP A 42 11.10 -19.27 1.65
C ASP A 42 11.82 -17.90 1.75
N PRO A 43 12.77 -17.70 2.70
CA PRO A 43 13.49 -16.44 2.80
C PRO A 43 14.66 -16.38 1.80
N VAL A 44 14.78 -15.27 1.09
CA VAL A 44 15.98 -14.88 0.35
C VAL A 44 16.59 -13.67 1.05
N ARG A 45 17.84 -13.79 1.50
CA ARG A 45 18.57 -12.68 2.10
C ARG A 45 19.05 -11.71 1.04
N GLY A 46 18.84 -10.44 1.26
CA GLY A 46 19.31 -9.36 0.38
C GLY A 46 18.51 -8.10 0.51
N ASP A 47 18.93 -7.11 -0.24
CA ASP A 47 18.32 -5.79 -0.33
C ASP A 47 17.88 -5.50 -1.78
N LEU A 48 16.93 -4.58 -1.96
CA LEU A 48 16.48 -4.11 -3.28
C LEU A 48 17.61 -3.44 -4.09
N LEU A 49 18.69 -3.07 -3.45
CA LEU A 49 19.86 -2.45 -4.07
C LEU A 49 20.93 -3.48 -4.46
N GLU A 50 20.70 -4.79 -4.20
CA GLU A 50 21.64 -5.87 -4.46
C GLU A 50 21.17 -6.75 -5.63
N ALA A 51 21.70 -6.50 -6.83
CA ALA A 51 21.27 -7.18 -8.05
C ALA A 51 21.35 -8.72 -7.97
N GLY A 52 22.39 -9.28 -7.34
CA GLY A 52 22.52 -10.73 -7.19
C GLY A 52 21.44 -11.36 -6.31
N ALA A 53 21.07 -10.70 -5.20
CA ALA A 53 19.99 -11.14 -4.32
C ALA A 53 18.63 -11.06 -5.03
N LEU A 54 18.40 -10.00 -5.82
CA LEU A 54 17.18 -9.86 -6.59
C LEU A 54 17.01 -10.94 -7.66
N ALA A 55 18.08 -11.28 -8.40
CA ALA A 55 18.05 -12.35 -9.39
C ALA A 55 17.64 -13.69 -8.75
N ALA A 56 18.22 -14.02 -7.59
CA ALA A 56 17.85 -15.22 -6.83
C ALA A 56 16.40 -15.16 -6.34
N ALA A 57 15.96 -14.01 -5.83
CA ALA A 57 14.61 -13.83 -5.29
C ALA A 57 13.52 -14.03 -6.35
N VAL A 58 13.71 -13.48 -7.56
CA VAL A 58 12.69 -13.53 -8.64
C VAL A 58 12.72 -14.81 -9.47
N THR A 59 13.80 -15.60 -9.42
CA THR A 59 13.90 -16.82 -10.24
C THR A 59 12.83 -17.84 -9.85
N GLY A 60 12.03 -18.28 -10.84
CA GLY A 60 11.00 -19.30 -10.66
C GLY A 60 9.73 -18.83 -9.96
N VAL A 61 9.54 -17.53 -9.74
CA VAL A 61 8.28 -16.99 -9.21
C VAL A 61 7.25 -16.76 -10.32
N SER A 62 5.99 -16.86 -9.98
CA SER A 62 4.86 -16.59 -10.89
C SER A 62 4.30 -15.18 -10.70
N ALA A 63 4.56 -14.56 -9.56
CA ALA A 63 4.17 -13.18 -9.27
C ALA A 63 5.09 -12.54 -8.24
N ILE A 64 5.10 -11.21 -8.23
CA ILE A 64 5.75 -10.36 -7.25
C ILE A 64 4.68 -9.47 -6.60
N ILE A 65 4.68 -9.37 -5.27
CA ILE A 65 3.96 -8.33 -4.53
C ILE A 65 5.01 -7.42 -3.91
N HIS A 66 5.09 -6.20 -4.42
CA HIS A 66 6.09 -5.22 -3.99
C HIS A 66 5.50 -4.22 -3.00
N LEU A 67 5.72 -4.48 -1.69
CA LEU A 67 5.29 -3.60 -0.59
C LEU A 67 6.44 -2.79 -0.01
N ALA A 68 7.70 -3.16 -0.28
CA ALA A 68 8.85 -2.49 0.32
C ALA A 68 8.87 -1.01 -0.08
N ALA A 69 8.91 -0.15 0.92
CA ALA A 69 9.02 1.30 0.77
C ALA A 69 9.58 1.94 2.04
N THR A 70 10.19 3.09 1.88
CA THR A 70 10.64 3.97 2.95
C THR A 70 9.77 5.23 2.97
N PHE A 71 9.11 5.54 4.11
CA PHE A 71 8.21 6.70 4.18
C PHE A 71 8.26 7.47 5.51
N ARG A 72 8.68 6.90 6.61
CA ARG A 72 8.70 7.58 7.93
C ARG A 72 10.10 8.14 8.23
N THR A 73 10.63 8.98 7.34
CA THR A 73 11.92 9.63 7.49
C THR A 73 11.89 10.98 6.79
N THR A 74 12.76 11.89 7.22
CA THR A 74 13.04 13.18 6.57
C THR A 74 14.23 13.10 5.61
N ASP A 75 14.88 11.94 5.50
CA ASP A 75 15.98 11.70 4.58
C ASP A 75 15.42 11.44 3.17
N THR A 76 15.40 12.49 2.37
CA THR A 76 14.92 12.48 0.99
C THR A 76 15.71 11.51 0.11
N ASP A 77 17.03 11.48 0.25
CA ASP A 77 17.90 10.61 -0.56
C ASP A 77 17.58 9.13 -0.29
N LEU A 78 17.36 8.79 0.98
CA LEU A 78 16.98 7.44 1.39
C LEU A 78 15.60 7.05 0.82
N ILE A 79 14.63 7.98 0.79
CA ILE A 79 13.31 7.78 0.20
C ILE A 79 13.44 7.45 -1.28
N TRP A 80 14.11 8.30 -2.05
CA TRP A 80 14.28 8.11 -3.51
C TRP A 80 15.08 6.86 -3.84
N LYS A 81 16.15 6.62 -3.11
CA LYS A 81 16.99 5.43 -3.28
C LYS A 81 16.19 4.13 -3.09
N ASN A 82 15.46 4.01 -1.98
CA ASN A 82 14.74 2.78 -1.69
C ASN A 82 13.48 2.62 -2.55
N ASN A 83 12.71 3.69 -2.75
CA ASN A 83 11.42 3.60 -3.41
C ASN A 83 11.54 3.58 -4.93
N LEU A 84 12.43 4.38 -5.52
CA LEU A 84 12.59 4.42 -6.98
C LEU A 84 13.70 3.47 -7.45
N GLU A 85 14.94 3.62 -6.96
CA GLU A 85 16.06 2.80 -7.43
C GLU A 85 15.85 1.33 -7.06
N GLY A 86 15.40 1.04 -5.82
CA GLY A 86 15.06 -0.31 -5.39
C GLY A 86 13.95 -0.94 -6.25
N SER A 87 12.91 -0.17 -6.62
CA SER A 87 11.86 -0.65 -7.52
C SER A 87 12.37 -0.90 -8.94
N ARG A 88 13.21 -0.01 -9.48
CA ARG A 88 13.88 -0.19 -10.80
C ARG A 88 14.68 -1.48 -10.83
N ASN A 89 15.47 -1.72 -9.82
CA ASN A 89 16.29 -2.93 -9.71
C ASN A 89 15.42 -4.21 -9.69
N LEU A 90 14.32 -4.20 -8.91
CA LEU A 90 13.41 -5.33 -8.84
C LEU A 90 12.67 -5.55 -10.18
N ILE A 91 12.25 -4.48 -10.85
CA ILE A 91 11.64 -4.54 -12.19
C ILE A 91 12.64 -5.14 -13.19
N ALA A 92 13.88 -4.64 -13.24
CA ALA A 92 14.92 -5.13 -14.12
C ALA A 92 15.26 -6.61 -13.86
N ALA A 93 15.38 -7.01 -12.59
CA ALA A 93 15.60 -8.39 -12.21
C ALA A 93 14.43 -9.30 -12.65
N THR A 94 13.19 -8.80 -12.54
CA THR A 94 11.99 -9.53 -13.00
C THR A 94 11.97 -9.69 -14.51
N GLN A 95 12.27 -8.63 -15.28
CA GLN A 95 12.38 -8.70 -16.74
C GLN A 95 13.40 -9.73 -17.19
N ALA A 96 14.55 -9.81 -16.52
CA ALA A 96 15.63 -10.70 -16.88
C ALA A 96 15.37 -12.18 -16.49
N ASN A 97 14.75 -12.45 -15.33
CA ASN A 97 14.72 -13.79 -14.74
C ASN A 97 13.31 -14.38 -14.57
N ALA A 98 12.25 -13.53 -14.63
CA ALA A 98 10.86 -13.96 -14.51
C ALA A 98 9.91 -13.10 -15.38
N PRO A 99 10.16 -12.94 -16.70
CA PRO A 99 9.46 -11.97 -17.57
C PRO A 99 7.95 -12.24 -17.73
N ARG A 100 7.47 -13.41 -17.33
CA ARG A 100 6.05 -13.77 -17.34
C ARG A 100 5.35 -13.63 -15.99
N ALA A 101 6.10 -13.26 -14.94
CA ALA A 101 5.53 -13.06 -13.61
C ALA A 101 4.65 -11.81 -13.58
N ARG A 102 3.52 -11.86 -12.85
CA ARG A 102 2.75 -10.66 -12.53
C ARG A 102 3.51 -9.79 -11.55
N PHE A 103 3.53 -8.50 -11.78
CA PHE A 103 4.15 -7.54 -10.87
C PHE A 103 3.07 -6.65 -10.24
N ILE A 104 2.79 -6.89 -8.97
CA ILE A 104 1.78 -6.17 -8.19
C ILE A 104 2.51 -5.18 -7.30
N MET A 105 2.33 -3.87 -7.53
CA MET A 105 2.98 -2.81 -6.76
C MET A 105 1.99 -2.13 -5.83
N ALA A 106 2.32 -2.06 -4.55
CA ALA A 106 1.63 -1.17 -3.63
C ALA A 106 2.06 0.28 -3.85
N SER A 107 1.10 1.18 -3.97
CA SER A 107 1.28 2.63 -4.07
C SER A 107 0.39 3.35 -3.06
N THR A 108 0.16 4.65 -3.24
CA THR A 108 -0.46 5.49 -2.24
C THR A 108 -1.49 6.47 -2.82
N ALA A 109 -2.49 6.83 -2.02
CA ALA A 109 -3.44 7.90 -2.32
C ALA A 109 -2.81 9.31 -2.33
N TRP A 110 -1.66 9.46 -1.68
CA TRP A 110 -0.99 10.76 -1.54
C TRP A 110 -0.38 11.29 -2.84
N ILE A 111 -0.52 10.58 -3.95
CA ILE A 111 -0.12 11.06 -5.27
C ILE A 111 -1.15 11.97 -5.92
N TYR A 112 -2.41 11.97 -5.45
CA TYR A 112 -3.44 12.83 -6.00
C TYR A 112 -3.22 14.29 -5.60
N ALA A 113 -3.67 15.19 -6.46
CA ALA A 113 -3.50 16.63 -6.25
C ALA A 113 -4.22 17.12 -4.98
N ASP A 114 -3.59 18.05 -4.28
CA ASP A 114 -4.13 18.62 -3.04
C ASP A 114 -5.33 19.55 -3.28
N ASP A 115 -5.57 19.98 -4.51
CA ASP A 115 -6.63 20.91 -4.94
C ASP A 115 -7.73 20.21 -5.77
N ALA A 116 -7.81 18.87 -5.70
CA ALA A 116 -8.83 18.10 -6.41
C ALA A 116 -10.26 18.54 -6.04
N GLU A 117 -11.17 18.54 -7.03
CA GLU A 117 -12.58 18.91 -6.85
C GLU A 117 -13.50 17.70 -6.56
N HIS A 118 -12.92 16.51 -6.47
CA HIS A 118 -13.60 15.24 -6.18
C HIS A 118 -12.60 14.25 -5.55
N PRO A 119 -13.06 13.12 -4.98
CA PRO A 119 -12.16 12.04 -4.54
C PRO A 119 -11.27 11.56 -5.69
N GLY A 120 -9.98 11.32 -5.41
CA GLY A 120 -9.00 10.96 -6.43
C GLY A 120 -9.39 9.70 -7.21
N ARG A 121 -9.34 9.76 -8.54
CA ARG A 121 -9.60 8.67 -9.46
C ARG A 121 -8.30 8.17 -10.07
N GLU A 122 -8.31 6.94 -10.55
CA GLU A 122 -7.10 6.31 -11.08
C GLU A 122 -6.53 7.02 -12.32
N ASP A 123 -7.38 7.70 -13.09
CA ASP A 123 -7.04 8.46 -14.31
C ASP A 123 -6.79 9.96 -14.06
N ASP A 124 -6.96 10.45 -12.84
CA ASP A 124 -6.64 11.83 -12.51
C ASP A 124 -5.15 12.11 -12.66
N PRO A 125 -4.79 13.32 -13.06
CA PRO A 125 -3.40 13.77 -13.05
C PRO A 125 -2.80 13.65 -11.65
N ALA A 126 -1.70 12.92 -11.54
CA ALA A 126 -0.96 12.83 -10.28
C ALA A 126 -0.03 14.03 -10.13
N ALA A 127 -0.09 14.73 -8.99
CA ALA A 127 0.70 15.92 -8.69
C ALA A 127 1.21 15.91 -7.23
N PRO A 128 2.00 14.91 -6.83
CA PRO A 128 2.48 14.82 -5.45
C PRO A 128 3.44 15.94 -5.12
N THR A 129 3.28 16.53 -3.94
CA THR A 129 4.10 17.64 -3.42
C THR A 129 5.19 17.20 -2.44
N LEU A 130 5.13 15.94 -1.98
CA LEU A 130 6.08 15.36 -1.02
C LEU A 130 6.94 14.28 -1.67
N ASP A 131 8.17 14.07 -1.17
CA ASP A 131 9.14 13.10 -1.71
C ASP A 131 8.62 11.67 -1.72
N TYR A 132 7.95 11.22 -0.64
CA TYR A 132 7.43 9.87 -0.59
C TYR A 132 6.43 9.57 -1.72
N PRO A 133 5.31 10.29 -1.88
CA PRO A 133 4.40 10.00 -2.98
C PRO A 133 5.01 10.29 -4.37
N ALA A 134 5.93 11.26 -4.49
CA ALA A 134 6.64 11.52 -5.74
C ALA A 134 7.53 10.33 -6.15
N SER A 135 8.26 9.74 -5.20
CA SER A 135 9.07 8.54 -5.45
C SER A 135 8.21 7.33 -5.81
N LYS A 136 7.01 7.19 -5.18
CA LYS A 136 6.06 6.12 -5.53
C LYS A 136 5.49 6.31 -6.93
N LEU A 137 5.11 7.53 -7.31
CA LEU A 137 4.63 7.84 -8.67
C LEU A 137 5.72 7.56 -9.72
N ALA A 138 6.98 7.92 -9.43
CA ALA A 138 8.10 7.62 -10.31
C ALA A 138 8.26 6.09 -10.50
N ALA A 139 8.14 5.30 -9.43
CA ALA A 139 8.18 3.85 -9.48
C ALA A 139 6.97 3.24 -10.24
N GLU A 140 5.76 3.81 -10.10
CA GLU A 140 4.60 3.42 -10.93
C GLU A 140 4.88 3.59 -12.42
N ASN A 141 5.49 4.71 -12.81
CA ASN A 141 5.82 5.00 -14.22
C ASN A 141 6.88 4.04 -14.77
N GLU A 142 7.90 3.69 -13.99
CA GLU A 142 8.89 2.66 -14.37
C GLU A 142 8.21 1.30 -14.60
N LEU A 143 7.33 0.89 -13.71
CA LEU A 143 6.62 -0.38 -13.86
C LEU A 143 5.70 -0.39 -15.08
N ARG A 144 4.94 0.67 -15.31
CA ARG A 144 4.03 0.80 -16.46
C ARG A 144 4.74 0.73 -17.80
N SER A 145 5.97 1.24 -17.86
CA SER A 145 6.79 1.22 -19.09
C SER A 145 7.63 -0.03 -19.25
N SER A 146 7.63 -0.94 -18.27
CA SER A 146 8.53 -2.10 -18.23
C SER A 146 8.21 -3.22 -19.22
N GLY A 147 6.99 -3.28 -19.76
CA GLY A 147 6.51 -4.41 -20.57
C GLY A 147 6.15 -5.68 -19.78
N LEU A 148 6.28 -5.66 -18.45
CA LEU A 148 5.80 -6.75 -17.59
C LEU A 148 4.26 -6.77 -17.54
N ASN A 149 3.67 -7.89 -17.11
CA ASN A 149 2.28 -7.92 -16.70
C ASN A 149 2.17 -7.30 -15.30
N TRP A 150 1.57 -6.11 -15.19
CA TRP A 150 1.59 -5.32 -13.97
C TRP A 150 0.19 -4.97 -13.46
N SER A 151 0.09 -4.72 -12.16
CA SER A 151 -1.00 -3.98 -11.54
C SER A 151 -0.46 -3.10 -10.41
N ILE A 152 -1.13 -1.96 -10.17
CA ILE A 152 -0.75 -0.99 -9.15
C ILE A 152 -1.95 -0.81 -8.22
N LEU A 153 -1.76 -1.09 -6.94
CA LEU A 153 -2.77 -0.91 -5.91
C LEU A 153 -2.44 0.33 -5.09
N ARG A 154 -3.25 1.37 -5.23
CA ARG A 154 -3.11 2.60 -4.44
C ARG A 154 -3.89 2.45 -3.15
N PHE A 155 -3.19 2.55 -2.04
CA PHE A 155 -3.76 2.46 -0.70
C PHE A 155 -3.87 3.84 -0.05
N PRO A 156 -4.97 4.12 0.66
CA PRO A 156 -5.11 5.30 1.51
C PRO A 156 -4.45 5.06 2.88
N PHE A 157 -5.07 5.52 3.96
CA PHE A 157 -4.62 5.24 5.31
C PHE A 157 -4.91 3.77 5.66
N VAL A 158 -3.84 3.00 5.88
CA VAL A 158 -3.91 1.58 6.23
C VAL A 158 -4.07 1.42 7.73
N TYR A 159 -4.91 0.50 8.20
CA TYR A 159 -5.15 0.27 9.62
C TYR A 159 -5.58 -1.16 9.94
N GLY A 160 -5.61 -1.47 11.24
CA GLY A 160 -6.23 -2.67 11.78
C GLY A 160 -5.24 -3.73 12.25
N ASP A 161 -5.79 -4.84 12.77
CA ASP A 161 -5.01 -5.95 13.30
C ASP A 161 -3.99 -5.51 14.37
N LYS A 162 -4.34 -4.54 15.19
CA LYS A 162 -3.50 -4.00 16.28
C LYS A 162 -2.15 -3.50 15.77
N ASP A 163 -2.15 -2.81 14.62
CA ASP A 163 -0.93 -2.31 13.99
C ASP A 163 -0.39 -1.01 14.63
N GLY A 164 -1.17 -0.38 15.49
CA GLY A 164 -0.84 0.89 16.16
C GLY A 164 -0.83 2.10 15.23
N HIS A 165 -1.20 1.93 13.95
CA HIS A 165 -1.13 3.02 12.99
C HIS A 165 -2.28 4.02 13.19
N LEU A 166 -3.47 3.52 13.48
CA LEU A 166 -4.62 4.39 13.77
C LEU A 166 -4.40 5.18 15.06
N GLU A 167 -3.88 4.55 16.11
CA GLU A 167 -3.54 5.19 17.37
C GLU A 167 -2.49 6.30 17.20
N SER A 168 -1.59 6.15 16.23
CA SER A 168 -0.58 7.18 15.94
C SER A 168 -1.20 8.51 15.48
N LEU A 169 -2.46 8.53 15.01
CA LEU A 169 -3.17 9.76 14.65
C LEU A 169 -3.34 10.71 15.82
N THR A 170 -3.44 10.21 17.07
CA THR A 170 -3.54 11.07 18.26
C THR A 170 -2.36 12.05 18.39
N GLN A 171 -1.19 11.63 17.88
CA GLN A 171 0.05 12.44 17.89
C GLN A 171 0.29 13.14 16.55
N LEU A 172 -0.06 12.51 15.44
CA LEU A 172 0.23 13.00 14.09
C LEU A 172 -0.82 14.00 13.58
N ALA A 173 -2.07 13.89 14.03
CA ALA A 173 -3.15 14.69 13.49
C ALA A 173 -3.13 16.16 13.95
N PRO A 174 -2.83 16.50 15.22
CA PRO A 174 -2.82 17.87 15.68
C PRO A 174 -1.84 18.74 14.86
N GLY A 175 -2.35 19.84 14.30
CA GLY A 175 -1.56 20.78 13.48
C GLY A 175 -1.24 20.31 12.06
N ARG A 176 -1.50 19.05 11.71
CA ARG A 176 -1.28 18.50 10.37
C ARG A 176 -2.58 18.36 9.57
N PHE A 177 -3.65 17.94 10.22
CA PHE A 177 -4.95 17.75 9.58
C PHE A 177 -5.99 18.68 10.18
N HIS A 178 -6.93 19.12 9.35
CA HIS A 178 -8.14 19.75 9.84
C HIS A 178 -9.05 18.68 10.47
N PRO A 179 -9.72 18.95 11.64
CA PRO A 179 -10.57 17.93 12.29
C PRO A 179 -11.66 17.35 11.39
N ALA A 180 -12.27 18.17 10.55
CA ALA A 180 -13.29 17.75 9.59
C ALA A 180 -12.72 17.11 8.30
N GLN A 181 -11.40 17.04 8.12
CA GLN A 181 -10.79 16.35 7.00
C GLN A 181 -11.17 14.87 7.04
N ARG A 182 -11.69 14.34 5.91
CA ARG A 182 -12.01 12.92 5.80
C ARG A 182 -10.88 12.19 5.10
N LEU A 183 -10.54 11.03 5.63
CA LEU A 183 -9.56 10.11 5.05
C LEU A 183 -10.28 8.88 4.51
N SER A 184 -9.96 8.46 3.32
CA SER A 184 -10.23 7.08 2.90
C SER A 184 -9.36 6.14 3.72
N MET A 185 -9.89 4.97 4.05
CA MET A 185 -9.26 4.00 4.92
C MET A 185 -9.18 2.64 4.23
N VAL A 186 -8.25 1.78 4.62
CA VAL A 186 -8.22 0.38 4.19
C VAL A 186 -7.73 -0.53 5.30
N HIS A 187 -8.48 -1.57 5.60
CA HIS A 187 -8.10 -2.57 6.58
C HIS A 187 -7.13 -3.60 5.97
N HIS A 188 -6.22 -4.17 6.78
CA HIS A 188 -5.26 -5.19 6.32
C HIS A 188 -5.92 -6.42 5.69
N ARG A 189 -7.12 -6.82 6.12
CA ARG A 189 -7.88 -7.92 5.50
C ARG A 189 -8.25 -7.61 4.05
N ASP A 190 -8.65 -6.38 3.81
CA ASP A 190 -9.07 -5.91 2.48
C ASP A 190 -7.88 -5.73 1.54
N ILE A 191 -6.72 -5.37 2.08
CA ILE A 191 -5.46 -5.41 1.31
C ILE A 191 -5.16 -6.85 0.87
N ALA A 192 -5.38 -7.85 1.73
CA ALA A 192 -5.19 -9.25 1.36
C ALA A 192 -6.18 -9.71 0.29
N ALA A 193 -7.46 -9.34 0.41
CA ALA A 193 -8.47 -9.62 -0.60
C ALA A 193 -8.11 -8.99 -1.95
N ALA A 194 -7.68 -7.72 -1.97
CA ALA A 194 -7.22 -7.05 -3.18
C ALA A 194 -5.97 -7.70 -3.78
N ALA A 195 -5.02 -8.14 -2.94
CA ALA A 195 -3.82 -8.83 -3.40
C ALA A 195 -4.17 -10.19 -4.06
N ILE A 196 -5.14 -10.94 -3.54
CA ILE A 196 -5.61 -12.19 -4.17
C ILE A 196 -6.24 -11.89 -5.53
N LEU A 197 -7.12 -10.91 -5.65
CA LEU A 197 -7.70 -10.51 -6.95
C LEU A 197 -6.62 -10.10 -7.96
N ALA A 198 -5.57 -9.39 -7.50
CA ALA A 198 -4.45 -9.03 -8.35
C ALA A 198 -3.64 -10.28 -8.78
N LEU A 199 -3.43 -11.25 -7.88
CA LEU A 199 -2.76 -12.51 -8.20
C LEU A 199 -3.55 -13.35 -9.22
N ASP A 200 -4.88 -13.28 -9.19
CA ASP A 200 -5.76 -13.94 -10.16
C ASP A 200 -5.84 -13.21 -11.51
N GLY A 201 -5.23 -12.02 -11.61
CA GLY A 201 -5.16 -11.25 -12.85
C GLY A 201 -6.32 -10.28 -13.07
N THR A 202 -7.23 -10.14 -12.12
CA THR A 202 -8.38 -9.22 -12.21
C THR A 202 -7.96 -7.78 -12.47
N PHE A 203 -6.79 -7.39 -11.97
CA PHE A 203 -6.26 -6.03 -12.07
C PHE A 203 -5.12 -5.87 -13.09
N ASP A 204 -4.86 -6.88 -13.95
CA ASP A 204 -3.79 -6.83 -14.95
C ASP A 204 -3.89 -5.58 -15.83
N GLY A 205 -2.77 -4.84 -15.98
CA GLY A 205 -2.66 -3.62 -16.77
C GLY A 205 -3.40 -2.41 -16.16
N ARG A 206 -3.73 -2.43 -14.86
CA ARG A 206 -4.53 -1.38 -14.23
C ARG A 206 -3.87 -0.80 -12.99
N ILE A 207 -4.14 0.49 -12.78
CA ILE A 207 -4.08 1.14 -11.48
C ILE A 207 -5.45 0.96 -10.83
N VAL A 208 -5.51 0.62 -9.54
CA VAL A 208 -6.77 0.41 -8.81
C VAL A 208 -6.68 1.01 -7.42
N ASN A 209 -7.61 1.88 -7.10
CA ASN A 209 -7.80 2.43 -5.77
C ASN A 209 -8.49 1.41 -4.86
N ILE A 210 -7.89 1.13 -3.72
CA ILE A 210 -8.41 0.14 -2.76
C ILE A 210 -8.67 0.82 -1.43
N ALA A 211 -9.95 0.95 -1.07
CA ALA A 211 -10.39 1.50 0.22
C ALA A 211 -11.68 0.85 0.70
N ASP A 212 -12.02 1.09 1.94
CA ASP A 212 -13.32 0.76 2.52
C ASP A 212 -14.47 1.61 1.91
N GLU A 213 -15.65 1.58 2.52
CA GLU A 213 -16.85 2.23 1.93
C GLU A 213 -17.11 3.65 2.42
N ALA A 214 -16.46 4.07 3.53
CA ALA A 214 -16.81 5.33 4.17
C ALA A 214 -15.58 6.11 4.66
N PRO A 215 -15.15 7.14 3.91
CA PRO A 215 -14.15 8.07 4.42
C PRO A 215 -14.59 8.66 5.76
N THR A 216 -13.70 8.60 6.77
CA THR A 216 -13.99 9.00 8.15
C THR A 216 -13.22 10.25 8.50
N SER A 217 -13.82 11.18 9.28
CA SER A 217 -13.15 12.41 9.66
C SER A 217 -12.00 12.14 10.64
N VAL A 218 -10.96 12.97 10.57
CA VAL A 218 -9.80 12.84 11.47
C VAL A 218 -10.25 13.00 12.93
N TYR A 219 -11.23 13.85 13.19
CA TYR A 219 -11.84 14.00 14.51
C TYR A 219 -12.40 12.65 15.02
N GLU A 220 -13.28 12.01 14.23
CA GLU A 220 -13.86 10.70 14.57
C GLU A 220 -12.79 9.62 14.75
N LEU A 221 -11.74 9.60 13.89
CA LEU A 221 -10.65 8.62 13.99
C LEU A 221 -9.86 8.78 15.29
N VAL A 222 -9.55 10.02 15.68
CA VAL A 222 -8.85 10.30 16.94
C VAL A 222 -9.70 9.91 18.15
N GLU A 223 -11.00 10.24 18.15
CA GLU A 223 -11.91 9.83 19.24
C GLU A 223 -12.06 8.31 19.33
N LEU A 224 -12.13 7.62 18.20
CA LEU A 224 -12.30 6.18 18.13
C LEU A 224 -11.18 5.41 18.85
N VAL A 225 -9.98 5.97 18.89
CA VAL A 225 -8.82 5.38 19.57
C VAL A 225 -8.56 6.01 20.97
N GLY A 226 -9.55 6.69 21.51
CA GLY A 226 -9.50 7.27 22.87
C GLY A 226 -8.67 8.55 23.00
N GLY A 227 -8.35 9.19 21.88
CA GLY A 227 -7.71 10.50 21.85
C GLY A 227 -8.71 11.64 21.91
N SER A 228 -8.21 12.87 21.83
CA SER A 228 -9.03 14.08 21.68
C SER A 228 -8.42 15.02 20.66
N MET A 229 -9.26 15.75 19.97
CA MET A 229 -8.84 16.74 18.98
C MET A 229 -9.70 18.00 19.10
N GLU A 230 -9.06 19.16 19.19
CA GLU A 230 -9.76 20.42 19.30
C GLU A 230 -10.50 20.76 17.99
N PRO A 231 -11.74 21.27 18.07
CA PRO A 231 -12.45 21.72 16.89
C PRO A 231 -11.73 22.91 16.25
N SER A 232 -11.88 23.06 14.94
CA SER A 232 -11.30 24.17 14.19
C SER A 232 -12.40 25.19 13.80
N SER A 233 -12.12 26.49 14.05
CA SER A 233 -12.93 27.57 13.50
C SER A 233 -12.54 27.96 12.07
N LYS A 234 -11.44 27.43 11.55
CA LYS A 234 -11.00 27.65 10.17
C LYS A 234 -11.86 26.82 9.22
N PRO A 235 -12.14 27.31 8.00
CA PRO A 235 -12.79 26.48 6.98
C PRO A 235 -11.87 25.35 6.53
N LEU A 236 -12.46 24.21 6.18
CA LEU A 236 -11.75 23.14 5.49
C LEU A 236 -11.53 23.58 4.03
N THR A 237 -10.26 23.71 3.63
CA THR A 237 -9.89 24.24 2.31
C THR A 237 -10.12 23.23 1.19
N ASN A 238 -9.79 21.97 1.41
CA ASN A 238 -10.05 20.90 0.44
C ASN A 238 -10.68 19.68 1.13
N PRO A 239 -11.98 19.45 0.95
CA PRO A 239 -12.66 18.31 1.55
C PRO A 239 -12.23 16.96 0.93
N TRP A 240 -11.69 16.96 -0.29
CA TRP A 240 -11.39 15.75 -1.06
C TRP A 240 -9.95 15.25 -0.90
N HIS A 241 -9.09 16.05 -0.28
CA HIS A 241 -7.70 15.67 -0.05
C HIS A 241 -7.59 14.30 0.67
N ILE A 242 -6.81 13.37 0.11
CA ILE A 242 -6.62 11.99 0.59
C ILE A 242 -7.91 11.14 0.57
N GLN A 243 -8.96 11.57 -0.12
CA GLN A 243 -10.08 10.70 -0.43
C GLN A 243 -9.89 10.05 -1.81
N MET A 244 -10.42 8.85 -1.98
CA MET A 244 -10.30 8.04 -3.20
C MET A 244 -11.67 7.60 -3.70
N ASP A 245 -11.88 7.68 -5.01
CA ASP A 245 -12.98 6.98 -5.69
C ASP A 245 -12.55 5.53 -5.95
N CYS A 246 -13.26 4.57 -5.36
CA CYS A 246 -13.01 3.15 -5.51
C CYS A 246 -14.02 2.44 -6.42
N SER A 247 -14.73 3.21 -7.24
CA SER A 247 -15.76 2.66 -8.15
C SER A 247 -15.18 1.64 -9.14
N LEU A 248 -13.94 1.82 -9.60
CA LEU A 248 -13.28 0.85 -10.46
C LEU A 248 -13.07 -0.49 -9.75
N ALA A 249 -12.50 -0.49 -8.54
CA ALA A 249 -12.31 -1.69 -7.76
C ALA A 249 -13.62 -2.47 -7.56
N ARG A 250 -14.71 -1.75 -7.23
CA ARG A 250 -16.04 -2.34 -7.06
C ARG A 250 -16.55 -2.99 -8.35
N ARG A 251 -16.43 -2.32 -9.49
CA ARG A 251 -16.81 -2.88 -10.80
C ARG A 251 -15.98 -4.13 -11.17
N LEU A 252 -14.75 -4.20 -10.70
CA LEU A 252 -13.87 -5.35 -10.91
C LEU A 252 -14.06 -6.47 -9.87
N GLY A 253 -15.06 -6.35 -8.98
CA GLY A 253 -15.44 -7.39 -8.02
C GLY A 253 -14.79 -7.29 -6.65
N PHE A 254 -13.98 -6.25 -6.37
CA PHE A 254 -13.47 -6.02 -5.03
C PHE A 254 -14.59 -5.55 -4.10
N GLN A 255 -14.77 -6.25 -2.99
CA GLN A 255 -15.69 -5.87 -1.91
C GLN A 255 -14.94 -5.95 -0.58
N PRO A 256 -14.88 -4.86 0.22
CA PRO A 256 -14.21 -4.92 1.50
C PRO A 256 -14.98 -5.82 2.47
N GLU A 257 -14.26 -6.65 3.19
CA GLU A 257 -14.77 -7.42 4.32
C GLU A 257 -15.04 -6.49 5.52
N VAL A 258 -14.09 -5.57 5.76
CA VAL A 258 -14.20 -4.52 6.77
C VAL A 258 -14.66 -3.23 6.09
N ARG A 259 -15.97 -3.02 6.06
CA ARG A 259 -16.60 -1.98 5.24
C ARG A 259 -16.37 -0.56 5.77
N THR A 260 -16.10 -0.41 7.07
CA THR A 260 -15.83 0.87 7.71
C THR A 260 -14.93 0.70 8.94
N VAL A 261 -14.21 1.76 9.32
CA VAL A 261 -13.43 1.77 10.57
C VAL A 261 -14.32 1.56 11.82
N HIS A 262 -15.56 2.01 11.78
CA HIS A 262 -16.51 1.80 12.88
C HIS A 262 -16.91 0.32 13.02
N GLN A 263 -17.10 -0.39 11.89
CA GLN A 263 -17.29 -1.84 11.93
C GLN A 263 -16.06 -2.53 12.53
N ALA A 264 -14.86 -2.12 12.13
CA ALA A 264 -13.62 -2.67 12.71
C ALA A 264 -13.58 -2.49 14.23
N ALA A 265 -13.92 -1.31 14.73
CA ALA A 265 -13.97 -1.03 16.17
C ALA A 265 -14.99 -1.92 16.90
N GLN A 266 -16.20 -2.10 16.34
CA GLN A 266 -17.23 -2.97 16.90
C GLN A 266 -16.82 -4.45 16.95
N GLN A 267 -15.95 -4.89 16.04
CA GLN A 267 -15.49 -6.27 15.91
C GLN A 267 -14.13 -6.55 16.54
N ASP A 268 -13.54 -5.60 17.26
CA ASP A 268 -12.18 -5.68 17.86
C ASP A 268 -11.08 -5.97 16.81
N LEU A 269 -11.17 -5.30 15.67
CA LEU A 269 -10.26 -5.45 14.52
C LEU A 269 -9.33 -4.24 14.31
N LEU A 270 -9.39 -3.23 15.16
CA LEU A 270 -8.50 -2.07 15.10
C LEU A 270 -7.06 -2.44 15.39
#